data_baff8fb4952b30812254610a61e15df1
#
_entry.id   baff8fb4952b30812254610a61e15df1
#
_cell.length_a   1.000
_cell.length_b   1.000
_cell.length_c   1.000
_cell.angle_alpha   90.00
_cell.angle_beta   90.00
_cell.angle_gamma   90.00
#
_symmetry.space_group_name_H-M   'P 1'
#
loop_
_entity.id
_entity.type
_entity.pdbx_description
1 polymer ?
#
loop_
_entity_poly.entity_id
_entity_poly.type
_entity_poly.pdbx_seq_one_letter_code
_entity_poly.pdbx_strand_id
1 'polypeptide(L)'
;MQRQYEDFYFVDEDGNWLLTIPGRRLLIVKCLFGIDVDEAAVEVTKMSLALKMLDGNCVTVWDSLGADGERILRDIAGNVKLGNTLVPLSANLTDRKKNALKAFDPGLAFPTVFRGEGTGFSHIVCNPPYVETKYFKDAQPELHRYLSRSYKAYEGKADLAVLFIERCMRLLAEDGRAGFIVQRRWFRTEYGRGIRQLINTGRQLETMVEFDATDLFPGRITYVAIMTLTRKANTQVSYCRVGGDGDDVRALLADLPRADAVCDGITRTLGHPSGDAPWNFDAGGLGGLYQRLLDRHGSLGGFPGLSIKDGIQALWKKAYHFRDVVFSGKEACGANGFGRRIRIEKDLLRGVVYNREFYPFKAVTPDAWCLFPYRGASADAIAYSDLKDGYPLAFAYLESMRETIRRNVECRNGERWHTFTREHNHGLYHADKIIVPMTARDTIATYVSGENGLYMDNANVWFLSIPGGSMELMKAVALIVNSTVFSVLAKSRANPQSGGYYKFNKQFLMPVPFPSAALFGNPSVQSRFAVLSDRIGNLQRDFIVCRPVHRDLVAQRLERAWREADKAVEDLYGLDAAERTEIERVGRTVSRLDLLPRE
;
A
#
# COMPACT_ATOMS: atom_id res chain seq x y z
N MET A 1 41.57 -21.41 -26.73
CA MET A 1 40.14 -21.22 -26.50
C MET A 1 39.38 -20.58 -27.68
N GLN A 2 39.95 -19.60 -28.42
CA GLN A 2 39.23 -18.91 -29.52
C GLN A 2 38.74 -19.85 -30.64
N ARG A 3 39.55 -20.77 -31.15
CA ARG A 3 39.18 -21.66 -32.28
C ARG A 3 38.02 -22.64 -32.01
N GLN A 4 37.63 -22.84 -30.80
CA GLN A 4 36.61 -23.85 -30.44
C GLN A 4 35.15 -23.30 -30.52
N TYR A 5 34.99 -21.99 -30.75
CA TYR A 5 33.69 -21.30 -30.73
C TYR A 5 33.45 -20.42 -31.96
N GLU A 6 34.34 -20.43 -33.00
CA GLU A 6 34.21 -19.61 -34.21
C GLU A 6 32.90 -19.85 -35.00
N ASP A 7 32.29 -21.02 -34.85
CA ASP A 7 30.99 -21.34 -35.45
C ASP A 7 29.80 -20.70 -34.74
N PHE A 8 30.00 -20.10 -33.54
CA PHE A 8 28.90 -19.61 -32.69
C PHE A 8 28.77 -18.10 -32.64
N TYR A 9 29.76 -17.35 -33.14
CA TYR A 9 29.73 -15.89 -33.20
C TYR A 9 30.41 -15.36 -34.45
N PHE A 10 30.04 -14.12 -34.81
CA PHE A 10 30.71 -13.35 -35.87
C PHE A 10 30.78 -11.88 -35.45
N VAL A 11 31.63 -11.11 -36.13
CA VAL A 11 31.76 -9.67 -35.92
C VAL A 11 31.08 -8.97 -37.08
N ASP A 12 30.17 -8.03 -36.82
CA ASP A 12 29.49 -7.25 -37.85
C ASP A 12 30.40 -6.11 -38.39
N GLU A 13 29.89 -5.35 -39.36
CA GLU A 13 30.63 -4.24 -40.01
C GLU A 13 30.95 -3.11 -39.01
N ASP A 14 30.20 -2.98 -37.92
CA ASP A 14 30.40 -1.98 -36.86
C ASP A 14 31.32 -2.49 -35.74
N GLY A 15 31.84 -3.73 -35.83
CA GLY A 15 32.71 -4.33 -34.83
C GLY A 15 32.01 -4.98 -33.65
N ASN A 16 30.69 -5.16 -33.71
CA ASN A 16 29.94 -5.79 -32.64
C ASN A 16 29.99 -7.33 -32.75
N TRP A 17 30.13 -7.99 -31.62
CA TRP A 17 30.07 -9.44 -31.51
C TRP A 17 28.63 -9.94 -31.52
N LEU A 18 28.27 -10.67 -32.57
CA LEU A 18 26.92 -11.22 -32.74
C LEU A 18 26.96 -12.75 -32.76
N LEU A 19 25.91 -13.36 -32.18
CA LEU A 19 25.76 -14.82 -32.21
C LEU A 19 25.18 -15.30 -33.55
N THR A 20 25.77 -16.35 -34.09
CA THR A 20 25.23 -17.12 -35.22
C THR A 20 23.94 -17.85 -34.77
N ILE A 21 23.17 -18.39 -35.74
CA ILE A 21 22.02 -19.26 -35.43
C ILE A 21 22.41 -20.47 -34.56
N PRO A 22 23.47 -21.23 -34.88
CA PRO A 22 24.00 -22.28 -34.04
C PRO A 22 24.35 -21.79 -32.61
N GLY A 23 24.97 -20.61 -32.49
CA GLY A 23 25.29 -20.02 -31.18
C GLY A 23 24.06 -19.67 -30.36
N ARG A 24 23.05 -19.05 -30.97
CA ARG A 24 21.76 -18.74 -30.30
C ARG A 24 21.02 -20.00 -29.90
N ARG A 25 20.99 -21.01 -30.79
CA ARG A 25 20.41 -22.32 -30.50
C ARG A 25 21.06 -22.98 -29.29
N LEU A 26 22.40 -22.97 -29.24
CA LEU A 26 23.13 -23.53 -28.11
C LEU A 26 22.74 -22.88 -26.80
N LEU A 27 22.66 -21.54 -26.76
CA LEU A 27 22.22 -20.80 -25.56
C LEU A 27 20.79 -21.13 -25.18
N ILE A 28 19.84 -21.12 -26.12
CA ILE A 28 18.43 -21.40 -25.83
C ILE A 28 18.28 -22.82 -25.27
N VAL A 29 18.89 -23.81 -25.93
CA VAL A 29 18.71 -25.23 -25.56
C VAL A 29 19.47 -25.60 -24.27
N LYS A 30 20.60 -24.97 -24.01
CA LYS A 30 21.42 -25.33 -22.84
C LYS A 30 21.20 -24.45 -21.62
N CYS A 31 20.77 -23.20 -21.82
CA CYS A 31 20.75 -22.21 -20.75
C CYS A 31 19.37 -21.67 -20.40
N LEU A 32 18.35 -21.78 -21.29
CA LEU A 32 17.03 -21.22 -21.04
C LEU A 32 15.99 -22.29 -20.73
N PHE A 33 15.35 -22.14 -19.58
CA PHE A 33 14.28 -23.03 -19.12
C PHE A 33 13.09 -22.19 -18.69
N GLY A 34 11.88 -22.60 -19.04
CA GLY A 34 10.63 -21.90 -18.71
C GLY A 34 9.59 -22.82 -18.13
N ILE A 35 8.81 -22.30 -17.17
CA ILE A 35 7.68 -23.02 -16.59
C ILE A 35 6.53 -22.01 -16.44
N ASP A 36 5.39 -22.34 -17.00
CA ASP A 36 4.15 -21.58 -16.83
C ASP A 36 2.96 -22.53 -16.60
N VAL A 37 1.93 -22.06 -15.90
CA VAL A 37 0.69 -22.79 -15.68
C VAL A 37 -0.31 -22.60 -16.82
N ASP A 38 -0.11 -21.58 -17.65
CA ASP A 38 -0.94 -21.29 -18.81
C ASP A 38 -0.34 -21.93 -20.06
N GLU A 39 -1.11 -22.80 -20.69
CA GLU A 39 -0.72 -23.51 -21.90
C GLU A 39 -0.48 -22.57 -23.09
N ALA A 40 -1.33 -21.53 -23.23
CA ALA A 40 -1.16 -20.53 -24.28
C ALA A 40 0.15 -19.73 -24.07
N ALA A 41 0.47 -19.36 -22.84
CA ALA A 41 1.73 -18.69 -22.52
C ALA A 41 2.95 -19.57 -22.84
N VAL A 42 2.87 -20.86 -22.55
CA VAL A 42 3.92 -21.84 -22.89
C VAL A 42 4.16 -21.88 -24.40
N GLU A 43 3.09 -22.00 -25.20
CA GLU A 43 3.20 -22.07 -26.66
C GLU A 43 3.71 -20.76 -27.29
N VAL A 44 3.20 -19.60 -26.82
CA VAL A 44 3.69 -18.29 -27.25
C VAL A 44 5.16 -18.11 -26.89
N THR A 45 5.60 -18.59 -25.71
CA THR A 45 7.01 -18.51 -25.30
C THR A 45 7.90 -19.35 -26.22
N LYS A 46 7.50 -20.58 -26.55
CA LYS A 46 8.24 -21.44 -27.49
C LYS A 46 8.38 -20.76 -28.85
N MET A 47 7.29 -20.21 -29.38
CA MET A 47 7.30 -19.49 -30.66
C MET A 47 8.20 -18.24 -30.59
N SER A 48 8.11 -17.46 -29.52
CA SER A 48 8.93 -16.27 -29.33
C SER A 48 10.43 -16.58 -29.26
N LEU A 49 10.81 -17.67 -28.58
CA LEU A 49 12.20 -18.13 -28.53
C LEU A 49 12.69 -18.60 -29.92
N ALA A 50 11.84 -19.29 -30.67
CA ALA A 50 12.17 -19.71 -32.03
C ALA A 50 12.37 -18.50 -32.96
N LEU A 51 11.48 -17.49 -32.89
CA LEU A 51 11.61 -16.24 -33.63
C LEU A 51 12.88 -15.47 -33.23
N LYS A 52 13.15 -15.38 -31.92
CA LYS A 52 14.35 -14.68 -31.42
C LYS A 52 15.66 -15.35 -31.85
N MET A 53 15.63 -16.66 -32.02
CA MET A 53 16.78 -17.37 -32.56
C MET A 53 17.09 -16.97 -34.03
N LEU A 54 16.03 -16.63 -34.80
CA LEU A 54 16.13 -16.26 -36.22
C LEU A 54 16.28 -14.75 -36.45
N ASP A 55 16.15 -13.94 -35.39
CA ASP A 55 16.21 -12.48 -35.44
C ASP A 55 17.50 -11.98 -36.14
N GLY A 56 17.35 -11.01 -37.06
CA GLY A 56 18.49 -10.45 -37.86
C GLY A 56 18.91 -11.27 -39.06
N ASN A 57 18.24 -12.38 -39.41
CA ASN A 57 18.53 -13.16 -40.62
C ASN A 57 17.35 -13.11 -41.59
N CYS A 58 17.65 -12.97 -42.88
CA CYS A 58 16.68 -12.83 -43.96
C CYS A 58 15.84 -14.10 -44.15
N VAL A 59 14.65 -13.95 -44.76
CA VAL A 59 13.64 -15.02 -45.07
C VAL A 59 14.25 -16.25 -45.76
N THR A 60 15.37 -16.08 -46.47
CA THR A 60 16.10 -17.18 -47.14
C THR A 60 16.64 -18.26 -46.20
N VAL A 61 16.70 -18.00 -44.90
CA VAL A 61 17.19 -18.97 -43.91
C VAL A 61 16.12 -20.01 -43.56
N TRP A 62 14.82 -19.69 -43.67
CA TRP A 62 13.74 -20.65 -43.42
C TRP A 62 13.76 -21.81 -44.44
N ASP A 63 14.00 -21.53 -45.71
CA ASP A 63 14.06 -22.54 -46.75
C ASP A 63 15.29 -23.46 -46.61
N SER A 64 16.36 -22.95 -45.96
CA SER A 64 17.57 -23.75 -45.68
C SER A 64 17.50 -24.54 -44.37
N LEU A 65 16.56 -24.20 -43.47
CA LEU A 65 16.39 -24.88 -42.15
C LEU A 65 15.64 -26.21 -42.23
N GLY A 66 14.85 -26.49 -43.24
CA GLY A 66 14.19 -27.78 -43.55
C GLY A 66 13.92 -28.65 -42.31
N ALA A 67 14.50 -29.86 -42.28
CA ALA A 67 14.40 -30.79 -41.15
C ALA A 67 14.98 -30.26 -39.81
N ASP A 68 15.88 -29.26 -39.86
CA ASP A 68 16.42 -28.63 -38.63
C ASP A 68 15.43 -27.69 -37.96
N GLY A 69 14.46 -27.09 -38.66
CA GLY A 69 13.40 -26.27 -38.07
C GLY A 69 12.53 -27.05 -37.08
N GLU A 70 12.10 -28.26 -37.45
CA GLU A 70 11.34 -29.16 -36.57
C GLU A 70 12.17 -29.62 -35.36
N ARG A 71 13.45 -29.83 -35.53
CA ARG A 71 14.37 -30.21 -34.46
C ARG A 71 14.55 -29.08 -33.45
N ILE A 72 14.67 -27.83 -33.93
CA ILE A 72 14.74 -26.64 -33.06
C ILE A 72 13.51 -26.49 -32.21
N LEU A 73 12.33 -26.59 -32.79
CA LEU A 73 11.07 -26.52 -32.03
C LEU A 73 10.95 -27.64 -30.99
N ARG A 74 11.40 -28.84 -31.31
CA ARG A 74 11.46 -29.96 -30.34
C ARG A 74 12.42 -29.71 -29.20
N ASP A 75 13.60 -29.17 -29.48
CA ASP A 75 14.60 -28.84 -28.47
C ASP A 75 14.08 -27.75 -27.51
N ILE A 76 13.46 -26.68 -28.03
CA ILE A 76 12.81 -25.63 -27.22
C ILE A 76 11.64 -26.21 -26.40
N ALA A 77 10.83 -27.07 -26.99
CA ALA A 77 9.72 -27.75 -26.29
C ALA A 77 10.20 -28.59 -25.10
N GLY A 78 11.45 -29.08 -25.16
CA GLY A 78 12.11 -29.75 -24.04
C GLY A 78 12.33 -28.85 -22.83
N ASN A 79 12.55 -27.57 -23.06
CA ASN A 79 12.96 -26.61 -22.04
C ASN A 79 11.82 -25.71 -21.51
N VAL A 80 10.71 -25.56 -22.27
CA VAL A 80 9.57 -24.75 -21.83
C VAL A 80 8.40 -25.70 -21.53
N LYS A 81 8.00 -25.74 -20.26
CA LYS A 81 7.07 -26.73 -19.72
C LYS A 81 5.82 -26.12 -19.14
N LEU A 82 4.70 -26.83 -19.33
CA LEU A 82 3.45 -26.55 -18.64
C LEU A 82 3.50 -27.13 -17.22
N GLY A 83 3.31 -26.31 -16.19
CA GLY A 83 3.30 -26.79 -14.84
C GLY A 83 3.17 -25.72 -13.76
N ASN A 84 2.71 -26.15 -12.59
CA ASN A 84 2.59 -25.31 -11.40
C ASN A 84 3.72 -25.62 -10.43
N THR A 85 4.73 -24.76 -10.40
CA THR A 85 5.92 -24.94 -9.54
C THR A 85 5.62 -24.87 -8.05
N LEU A 86 4.51 -24.23 -7.63
CA LEU A 86 4.10 -24.17 -6.23
C LEU A 86 3.59 -25.51 -5.68
N VAL A 87 3.18 -26.42 -6.55
CA VAL A 87 2.64 -27.73 -6.16
C VAL A 87 3.54 -28.84 -6.74
N PRO A 88 4.49 -29.39 -5.97
CA PRO A 88 5.34 -30.47 -6.45
C PRO A 88 4.54 -31.78 -6.59
N LEU A 89 5.04 -32.70 -7.39
CA LEU A 89 4.44 -34.04 -7.55
C LEU A 89 4.42 -34.85 -6.24
N SER A 90 5.35 -34.55 -5.32
CA SER A 90 5.39 -35.12 -3.99
C SER A 90 4.36 -34.55 -3.01
N ALA A 91 3.56 -33.54 -3.42
CA ALA A 91 2.53 -32.96 -2.57
C ALA A 91 1.54 -34.05 -2.08
N ASN A 92 1.15 -33.95 -0.80
CA ASN A 92 0.14 -34.86 -0.22
C ASN A 92 -1.27 -34.50 -0.71
N LEU A 93 -1.51 -34.74 -1.98
CA LEU A 93 -2.76 -34.54 -2.73
C LEU A 93 -3.05 -35.78 -3.55
N THR A 94 -4.34 -36.04 -3.87
CA THR A 94 -4.70 -37.12 -4.77
C THR A 94 -4.22 -36.85 -6.20
N ASP A 95 -3.95 -37.90 -6.99
CA ASP A 95 -3.43 -37.74 -8.36
C ASP A 95 -4.39 -36.94 -9.25
N ARG A 96 -5.70 -37.11 -9.10
CA ARG A 96 -6.71 -36.30 -9.78
C ARG A 96 -6.50 -34.80 -9.50
N LYS A 97 -6.13 -34.42 -8.26
CA LYS A 97 -5.91 -33.05 -7.87
C LYS A 97 -4.57 -32.52 -8.32
N LYS A 98 -3.51 -33.34 -8.24
CA LYS A 98 -2.21 -33.02 -8.81
C LYS A 98 -2.34 -32.67 -10.30
N ASN A 99 -3.09 -33.48 -11.04
CA ASN A 99 -3.37 -33.25 -12.47
C ASN A 99 -4.17 -31.95 -12.68
N ALA A 100 -5.24 -31.74 -11.92
CA ALA A 100 -6.06 -30.52 -12.02
C ALA A 100 -5.29 -29.25 -11.67
N LEU A 101 -4.34 -29.32 -10.73
CA LEU A 101 -3.47 -28.21 -10.33
C LEU A 101 -2.20 -28.11 -11.18
N LYS A 102 -2.03 -28.99 -12.18
CA LYS A 102 -0.83 -29.08 -13.02
C LYS A 102 0.45 -29.18 -12.18
N ALA A 103 0.42 -30.02 -11.13
CA ALA A 103 1.55 -30.24 -10.24
C ALA A 103 2.83 -30.53 -11.04
N PHE A 104 3.94 -29.92 -10.65
CA PHE A 104 5.17 -29.95 -11.43
C PHE A 104 6.41 -30.09 -10.57
N ASP A 105 7.34 -30.94 -11.01
CA ASP A 105 8.64 -31.10 -10.37
C ASP A 105 9.76 -30.69 -11.33
N PRO A 106 10.42 -29.53 -11.09
CA PRO A 106 11.53 -29.07 -11.92
C PRO A 106 12.71 -30.04 -11.94
N GLY A 107 12.96 -30.77 -10.83
CA GLY A 107 14.05 -31.73 -10.75
C GLY A 107 13.88 -32.94 -11.68
N LEU A 108 12.62 -33.35 -11.90
CA LEU A 108 12.30 -34.42 -12.86
C LEU A 108 12.25 -33.89 -14.28
N ALA A 109 11.73 -32.68 -14.50
CA ALA A 109 11.56 -32.10 -15.82
C ALA A 109 12.85 -31.61 -16.46
N PHE A 110 13.82 -31.16 -15.64
CA PHE A 110 15.11 -30.61 -16.07
C PHE A 110 16.27 -31.33 -15.38
N PRO A 111 16.47 -32.61 -15.65
CA PRO A 111 17.49 -33.42 -14.95
C PRO A 111 18.91 -32.90 -15.16
N THR A 112 19.20 -32.22 -16.25
CA THR A 112 20.50 -31.58 -16.52
C THR A 112 20.83 -30.42 -15.58
N VAL A 113 19.80 -29.80 -15.01
CA VAL A 113 19.95 -28.67 -14.06
C VAL A 113 20.08 -29.17 -12.62
N PHE A 114 19.40 -30.29 -12.29
CA PHE A 114 19.26 -30.74 -10.89
C PHE A 114 20.05 -32.02 -10.56
N ARG A 115 20.86 -32.55 -11.49
CA ARG A 115 21.75 -33.71 -11.26
C ARG A 115 23.20 -33.27 -11.45
N GLY A 116 24.05 -33.48 -10.45
CA GLY A 116 25.47 -33.16 -10.50
C GLY A 116 25.90 -32.10 -9.48
N GLU A 117 27.13 -31.62 -9.61
CA GLU A 117 27.64 -30.51 -8.81
C GLU A 117 26.90 -29.22 -9.17
N GLY A 118 26.49 -28.44 -8.15
CA GLY A 118 25.76 -27.17 -8.36
C GLY A 118 24.28 -27.34 -8.69
N THR A 119 23.59 -28.28 -8.05
CA THR A 119 22.17 -28.58 -8.28
C THR A 119 21.27 -27.35 -8.12
N GLY A 120 20.56 -26.96 -9.20
CA GLY A 120 19.64 -25.85 -9.25
C GLY A 120 19.92 -24.88 -10.40
N PHE A 121 19.04 -23.91 -10.57
CA PHE A 121 19.23 -22.86 -11.57
C PHE A 121 20.28 -21.84 -11.12
N SER A 122 21.21 -21.50 -12.00
CA SER A 122 22.18 -20.42 -11.73
C SER A 122 21.51 -19.06 -11.69
N HIS A 123 20.49 -18.83 -12.54
CA HIS A 123 19.72 -17.60 -12.60
C HIS A 123 18.23 -17.90 -12.75
N ILE A 124 17.40 -17.18 -11.99
CA ILE A 124 15.95 -17.20 -12.15
C ILE A 124 15.47 -15.77 -12.36
N VAL A 125 14.60 -15.57 -13.35
CA VAL A 125 13.88 -14.29 -13.55
C VAL A 125 12.39 -14.59 -13.46
N CYS A 126 11.69 -13.83 -12.61
CA CYS A 126 10.29 -14.08 -12.35
C CYS A 126 9.50 -12.77 -12.15
N ASN A 127 8.37 -12.68 -12.85
CA ASN A 127 7.30 -11.73 -12.52
C ASN A 127 6.15 -12.54 -11.92
N PRO A 128 6.11 -12.74 -10.60
CA PRO A 128 5.14 -13.63 -9.97
C PRO A 128 3.72 -13.04 -10.03
N PRO A 129 2.67 -13.88 -10.01
CA PRO A 129 1.29 -13.41 -10.06
C PRO A 129 0.91 -12.68 -8.76
N TYR A 130 0.30 -11.49 -8.89
CA TYR A 130 -0.18 -10.65 -7.78
C TYR A 130 -1.63 -11.00 -7.41
N VAL A 131 -1.84 -12.20 -6.87
CA VAL A 131 -3.18 -12.73 -6.53
C VAL A 131 -3.23 -13.11 -5.06
N GLU A 132 -4.15 -12.48 -4.31
CA GLU A 132 -4.32 -12.78 -2.88
C GLU A 132 -4.88 -14.19 -2.68
N THR A 133 -4.28 -14.95 -1.77
CA THR A 133 -4.66 -16.35 -1.47
C THR A 133 -6.10 -16.50 -0.97
N LYS A 134 -6.73 -15.43 -0.47
CA LYS A 134 -8.14 -15.45 -0.08
C LYS A 134 -9.09 -15.89 -1.21
N TYR A 135 -8.74 -15.57 -2.47
CA TYR A 135 -9.56 -15.94 -3.63
C TYR A 135 -9.56 -17.46 -3.89
N PHE A 136 -8.57 -18.19 -3.36
CA PHE A 136 -8.51 -19.65 -3.47
C PHE A 136 -9.18 -20.36 -2.29
N LYS A 137 -9.42 -19.66 -1.18
CA LYS A 137 -9.94 -20.28 0.04
C LYS A 137 -11.27 -20.99 -0.20
N ASP A 138 -12.16 -20.37 -0.95
CA ASP A 138 -13.49 -20.91 -1.25
C ASP A 138 -13.50 -21.71 -2.56
N ALA A 139 -12.77 -21.28 -3.60
CA ALA A 139 -12.73 -21.92 -4.90
C ALA A 139 -11.86 -23.19 -4.92
N GLN A 140 -10.74 -23.20 -4.17
CA GLN A 140 -9.77 -24.30 -4.15
C GLN A 140 -9.24 -24.52 -2.70
N PRO A 141 -10.09 -24.96 -1.76
CA PRO A 141 -9.77 -25.04 -0.34
C PRO A 141 -8.59 -25.96 -0.03
N GLU A 142 -8.35 -26.97 -0.84
CA GLU A 142 -7.22 -27.88 -0.65
C GLU A 142 -5.90 -27.30 -1.11
N LEU A 143 -5.89 -26.56 -2.23
CA LEU A 143 -4.72 -25.80 -2.64
C LEU A 143 -4.36 -24.78 -1.55
N HIS A 144 -5.35 -24.05 -1.06
CA HIS A 144 -5.16 -23.11 0.03
C HIS A 144 -4.54 -23.78 1.26
N ARG A 145 -5.10 -24.95 1.69
CA ARG A 145 -4.58 -25.72 2.82
C ARG A 145 -3.17 -26.25 2.57
N TYR A 146 -2.88 -26.71 1.37
CA TYR A 146 -1.54 -27.16 0.99
C TYR A 146 -0.53 -26.00 1.07
N LEU A 147 -0.81 -24.87 0.42
CA LEU A 147 0.07 -23.70 0.39
C LEU A 147 0.35 -23.16 1.80
N SER A 148 -0.68 -23.05 2.65
CA SER A 148 -0.54 -22.55 4.02
C SER A 148 0.33 -23.42 4.94
N ARG A 149 0.48 -24.71 4.62
CA ARG A 149 1.32 -25.64 5.41
C ARG A 149 2.72 -25.84 4.84
N SER A 150 2.89 -25.60 3.53
CA SER A 150 4.12 -25.96 2.81
C SER A 150 5.08 -24.80 2.66
N TYR A 151 4.59 -23.56 2.80
CA TYR A 151 5.38 -22.35 2.61
C TYR A 151 5.51 -21.55 3.91
N LYS A 152 6.76 -21.24 4.30
CA LYS A 152 7.05 -20.40 5.47
C LYS A 152 6.66 -18.93 5.24
N ALA A 153 6.66 -18.49 3.98
CA ALA A 153 6.22 -17.15 3.58
C ALA A 153 4.70 -16.97 3.66
N TYR A 154 3.93 -18.05 3.85
CA TYR A 154 2.47 -17.95 3.94
C TYR A 154 2.05 -17.37 5.29
N GLU A 155 1.48 -16.17 5.28
CA GLU A 155 0.94 -15.54 6.48
C GLU A 155 -0.35 -14.75 6.18
N GLY A 156 -1.39 -15.04 6.93
CA GLY A 156 -2.66 -14.32 6.88
C GLY A 156 -3.27 -14.22 5.47
N LYS A 157 -3.31 -13.00 4.92
CA LYS A 157 -3.84 -12.71 3.58
C LYS A 157 -2.71 -12.61 2.55
N ALA A 158 -1.73 -13.52 2.61
CA ALA A 158 -0.63 -13.56 1.66
C ALA A 158 -1.11 -13.53 0.21
N ASP A 159 -0.30 -12.99 -0.69
CA ASP A 159 -0.46 -13.19 -2.12
C ASP A 159 0.45 -14.31 -2.64
N LEU A 160 0.20 -14.78 -3.86
CA LEU A 160 1.01 -15.85 -4.44
C LEU A 160 2.45 -15.41 -4.69
N ALA A 161 2.72 -14.12 -4.88
CA ALA A 161 4.06 -13.63 -5.20
C ALA A 161 5.08 -13.98 -4.12
N VAL A 162 4.71 -13.86 -2.82
CA VAL A 162 5.63 -14.22 -1.73
C VAL A 162 5.95 -15.72 -1.69
N LEU A 163 5.00 -16.56 -2.11
CA LEU A 163 5.22 -18.01 -2.21
C LEU A 163 6.12 -18.37 -3.40
N PHE A 164 5.96 -17.67 -4.53
CA PHE A 164 6.84 -17.81 -5.69
C PHE A 164 8.27 -17.40 -5.36
N ILE A 165 8.47 -16.31 -4.61
CA ILE A 165 9.81 -15.90 -4.15
C ILE A 165 10.44 -17.03 -3.33
N GLU A 166 9.74 -17.57 -2.32
CA GLU A 166 10.25 -18.69 -1.52
C GLU A 166 10.53 -19.93 -2.40
N ARG A 167 9.65 -20.23 -3.37
CA ARG A 167 9.84 -21.37 -4.27
C ARG A 167 11.05 -21.19 -5.17
N CYS A 168 11.24 -20.03 -5.77
CA CYS A 168 12.39 -19.73 -6.60
C CYS A 168 13.70 -19.86 -5.80
N MET A 169 13.73 -19.36 -4.57
CA MET A 169 14.90 -19.50 -3.70
C MET A 169 15.27 -20.97 -3.41
N ARG A 170 14.29 -21.86 -3.33
CA ARG A 170 14.52 -23.30 -3.16
C ARG A 170 15.05 -23.98 -4.43
N LEU A 171 14.85 -23.36 -5.61
CA LEU A 171 15.27 -23.88 -6.91
C LEU A 171 16.62 -23.35 -7.39
N LEU A 172 17.19 -22.37 -6.69
CA LEU A 172 18.51 -21.82 -7.01
C LEU A 172 19.65 -22.79 -6.66
N ALA A 173 20.67 -22.80 -7.51
CA ALA A 173 21.98 -23.34 -7.15
C ALA A 173 22.61 -22.55 -6.02
N GLU A 174 23.67 -23.07 -5.40
CA GLU A 174 24.29 -22.44 -4.24
C GLU A 174 24.80 -21.02 -4.51
N ASP A 175 25.39 -20.79 -5.68
CA ASP A 175 25.85 -19.47 -6.15
C ASP A 175 24.80 -18.73 -7.02
N GLY A 176 23.57 -19.23 -7.00
CA GLY A 176 22.50 -18.74 -7.87
C GLY A 176 21.92 -17.39 -7.44
N ARG A 177 21.39 -16.66 -8.44
CA ARG A 177 20.70 -15.38 -8.27
C ARG A 177 19.27 -15.45 -8.81
N ALA A 178 18.33 -14.80 -8.14
CA ALA A 178 16.96 -14.66 -8.62
C ALA A 178 16.55 -13.19 -8.68
N GLY A 179 16.13 -12.74 -9.85
CA GLY A 179 15.60 -11.41 -10.11
C GLY A 179 14.06 -11.42 -10.17
N PHE A 180 13.46 -10.48 -9.49
CA PHE A 180 11.99 -10.38 -9.39
C PHE A 180 11.52 -8.97 -9.68
N ILE A 181 10.38 -8.85 -10.37
CA ILE A 181 9.55 -7.66 -10.33
C ILE A 181 8.42 -7.96 -9.33
N VAL A 182 8.32 -7.19 -8.26
CA VAL A 182 7.37 -7.45 -7.18
C VAL A 182 6.59 -6.20 -6.78
N GLN A 183 5.36 -6.38 -6.29
CA GLN A 183 4.64 -5.30 -5.64
C GLN A 183 5.27 -4.98 -4.28
N ARG A 184 5.48 -3.69 -3.96
CA ARG A 184 6.07 -3.25 -2.70
C ARG A 184 5.16 -3.44 -1.48
N ARG A 185 3.89 -3.82 -1.67
CA ARG A 185 2.91 -3.92 -0.59
C ARG A 185 3.37 -4.83 0.56
N TRP A 186 3.94 -6.00 0.25
CA TRP A 186 4.40 -6.95 1.26
C TRP A 186 5.66 -6.49 2.02
N PHE A 187 6.38 -5.47 1.54
CA PHE A 187 7.51 -4.90 2.26
C PHE A 187 7.10 -4.34 3.63
N ARG A 188 5.85 -3.86 3.75
CA ARG A 188 5.38 -3.11 4.91
C ARG A 188 4.16 -3.71 5.62
N THR A 189 3.46 -4.66 4.99
CA THR A 189 2.25 -5.27 5.55
C THR A 189 2.54 -6.52 6.37
N GLU A 190 1.60 -6.89 7.25
CA GLU A 190 1.70 -8.08 8.10
C GLU A 190 1.87 -9.36 7.28
N TYR A 191 1.13 -9.52 6.18
CA TYR A 191 1.23 -10.74 5.38
C TYR A 191 2.61 -10.95 4.72
N GLY A 192 3.44 -9.90 4.66
CA GLY A 192 4.82 -9.97 4.18
C GLY A 192 5.83 -10.39 5.26
N ARG A 193 5.42 -10.55 6.51
CA ARG A 193 6.30 -10.84 7.64
C ARG A 193 7.11 -12.13 7.42
N GLY A 194 6.44 -13.22 7.03
CA GLY A 194 7.09 -14.51 6.83
C GLY A 194 8.17 -14.49 5.75
N ILE A 195 7.92 -13.84 4.61
CA ILE A 195 8.92 -13.74 3.54
C ILE A 195 10.06 -12.79 3.92
N ARG A 196 9.79 -11.66 4.60
CA ARG A 196 10.84 -10.76 5.10
C ARG A 196 11.75 -11.48 6.08
N GLN A 197 11.18 -12.21 7.05
CA GLN A 197 11.95 -12.99 8.00
C GLN A 197 12.84 -14.02 7.31
N LEU A 198 12.31 -14.72 6.29
CA LEU A 198 13.06 -15.72 5.55
C LEU A 198 14.26 -15.10 4.83
N ILE A 199 14.05 -14.02 4.07
CA ILE A 199 15.09 -13.31 3.32
C ILE A 199 16.13 -12.70 4.28
N ASN A 200 15.67 -12.06 5.36
CA ASN A 200 16.54 -11.39 6.32
C ASN A 200 17.39 -12.38 7.12
N THR A 201 16.81 -13.50 7.57
CA THR A 201 17.54 -14.55 8.29
C THR A 201 18.64 -15.15 7.42
N GLY A 202 18.36 -15.37 6.13
CA GLY A 202 19.32 -15.87 5.16
C GLY A 202 20.29 -14.80 4.64
N ARG A 203 20.04 -13.50 4.94
CA ARG A 203 20.77 -12.35 4.40
C ARG A 203 20.86 -12.39 2.87
N GLN A 204 19.74 -12.72 2.22
CA GLN A 204 19.70 -13.10 0.82
C GLN A 204 19.44 -11.95 -0.13
N LEU A 205 19.04 -10.76 0.37
CA LEU A 205 18.82 -9.58 -0.46
C LEU A 205 20.16 -9.02 -0.94
N GLU A 206 20.33 -8.92 -2.26
CA GLU A 206 21.52 -8.36 -2.92
C GLU A 206 21.25 -6.94 -3.43
N THR A 207 20.15 -6.77 -4.19
CA THR A 207 19.81 -5.50 -4.79
C THR A 207 18.32 -5.19 -4.61
N MET A 208 18.00 -3.92 -4.43
CA MET A 208 16.63 -3.41 -4.40
C MET A 208 16.53 -2.11 -5.20
N VAL A 209 15.67 -2.09 -6.20
CA VAL A 209 15.35 -0.89 -6.99
C VAL A 209 13.87 -0.57 -6.80
N GLU A 210 13.56 0.56 -6.18
CA GLU A 210 12.20 1.06 -6.01
C GLU A 210 11.88 2.14 -7.05
N PHE A 211 10.67 2.12 -7.60
CA PHE A 211 10.19 3.12 -8.55
C PHE A 211 9.13 4.01 -7.90
N ASP A 212 9.21 5.33 -8.14
CA ASP A 212 8.17 6.28 -7.76
C ASP A 212 7.00 6.25 -8.74
N ALA A 213 7.26 5.94 -10.00
CA ALA A 213 6.25 5.76 -11.04
C ALA A 213 5.25 4.64 -10.67
N THR A 214 3.97 4.90 -10.91
CA THR A 214 2.87 3.96 -10.64
C THR A 214 2.23 3.41 -11.92
N ASP A 215 2.61 3.94 -13.06
CA ASP A 215 2.07 3.70 -14.40
C ASP A 215 3.07 2.98 -15.32
N LEU A 216 4.04 2.27 -14.73
CA LEU A 216 5.03 1.47 -15.46
C LEU A 216 4.40 0.41 -16.38
N PHE A 217 3.23 -0.09 -16.01
CA PHE A 217 2.47 -1.02 -16.84
C PHE A 217 1.23 -0.33 -17.42
N PRO A 218 1.06 -0.33 -18.76
CA PRO A 218 -0.06 0.32 -19.41
C PRO A 218 -1.42 -0.09 -18.82
N GLY A 219 -2.25 0.90 -18.49
CA GLY A 219 -3.60 0.69 -17.98
C GLY A 219 -3.71 0.15 -16.56
N ARG A 220 -2.61 0.07 -15.81
CA ARG A 220 -2.61 -0.41 -14.41
C ARG A 220 -1.76 0.48 -13.51
N ILE A 221 -2.32 0.89 -12.40
CA ILE A 221 -1.60 1.56 -11.32
C ILE A 221 -1.00 0.48 -10.41
N THR A 222 0.33 0.38 -10.36
CA THR A 222 1.00 -0.61 -9.53
C THR A 222 2.32 -0.06 -8.96
N TYR A 223 2.57 -0.34 -7.70
CA TYR A 223 3.79 0.04 -7.00
C TYR A 223 4.74 -1.14 -7.00
N VAL A 224 5.69 -1.13 -7.91
CA VAL A 224 6.64 -2.22 -8.07
C VAL A 224 8.04 -1.86 -7.62
N ALA A 225 8.83 -2.90 -7.40
CA ALA A 225 10.27 -2.84 -7.22
C ALA A 225 10.91 -3.99 -7.99
N ILE A 226 12.16 -3.79 -8.40
CA ILE A 226 13.04 -4.88 -8.85
C ILE A 226 13.88 -5.31 -7.66
N MET A 227 13.96 -6.59 -7.44
CA MET A 227 14.69 -7.18 -6.33
C MET A 227 15.54 -8.35 -6.82
N THR A 228 16.82 -8.36 -6.44
CA THR A 228 17.69 -9.51 -6.65
C THR A 228 17.98 -10.20 -5.33
N LEU A 229 17.77 -11.51 -5.31
CA LEU A 229 18.08 -12.40 -4.18
C LEU A 229 19.18 -13.37 -4.58
N THR A 230 20.04 -13.71 -3.62
CA THR A 230 21.07 -14.75 -3.77
C THR A 230 20.83 -15.87 -2.78
N ARG A 231 21.28 -17.08 -3.11
CA ARG A 231 21.21 -18.18 -2.15
C ARG A 231 22.24 -18.04 -1.03
N LYS A 232 23.44 -17.55 -1.33
CA LYS A 232 24.46 -17.18 -0.37
C LYS A 232 24.10 -15.89 0.35
N ALA A 233 24.56 -15.78 1.59
CA ALA A 233 24.35 -14.59 2.40
C ALA A 233 25.17 -13.39 1.89
N ASN A 234 24.55 -12.21 1.86
CA ASN A 234 25.18 -10.94 1.53
C ASN A 234 25.51 -10.14 2.80
N THR A 235 26.56 -9.35 2.77
CA THR A 235 26.92 -8.44 3.86
C THR A 235 26.19 -7.09 3.73
N GLN A 236 25.90 -6.68 2.52
CA GLN A 236 25.34 -5.38 2.16
C GLN A 236 24.27 -5.53 1.09
N VAL A 237 23.41 -4.52 0.99
CA VAL A 237 22.35 -4.42 -0.01
C VAL A 237 22.59 -3.18 -0.86
N SER A 238 22.63 -3.35 -2.19
CA SER A 238 22.63 -2.22 -3.11
C SER A 238 21.20 -1.71 -3.28
N TYR A 239 20.96 -0.46 -2.91
CA TYR A 239 19.63 0.16 -2.99
C TYR A 239 19.65 1.34 -3.94
N CYS A 240 18.66 1.39 -4.83
CA CYS A 240 18.41 2.51 -5.72
C CYS A 240 16.92 2.89 -5.68
N ARG A 241 16.63 4.19 -5.74
CA ARG A 241 15.27 4.71 -5.96
C ARG A 241 15.24 5.52 -7.23
N VAL A 242 14.38 5.13 -8.16
CA VAL A 242 14.19 5.78 -9.45
C VAL A 242 12.96 6.67 -9.37
N GLY A 243 13.18 7.99 -9.47
CA GLY A 243 12.12 9.01 -9.57
C GLY A 243 11.60 9.15 -11.00
N GLY A 244 10.64 10.04 -11.20
CA GLY A 244 10.02 10.31 -12.50
C GLY A 244 8.71 9.57 -12.72
N ASP A 245 8.09 9.80 -13.88
CA ASP A 245 6.89 9.10 -14.30
C ASP A 245 7.19 7.79 -15.06
N GLY A 246 6.15 7.11 -15.52
CA GLY A 246 6.32 5.82 -16.21
C GLY A 246 7.03 5.94 -17.55
N ASP A 247 6.95 7.06 -18.26
CA ASP A 247 7.62 7.29 -19.54
C ASP A 247 9.11 7.51 -19.31
N ASP A 248 9.47 8.31 -18.30
CA ASP A 248 10.86 8.54 -17.89
C ASP A 248 11.54 7.21 -17.53
N VAL A 249 10.88 6.39 -16.72
CA VAL A 249 11.42 5.09 -16.30
C VAL A 249 11.53 4.12 -17.48
N ARG A 250 10.54 4.09 -18.40
CA ARG A 250 10.59 3.24 -19.59
C ARG A 250 11.73 3.64 -20.53
N ALA A 251 11.94 4.95 -20.72
CA ALA A 251 13.06 5.46 -21.51
C ALA A 251 14.40 5.05 -20.89
N LEU A 252 14.52 5.17 -19.57
CA LEU A 252 15.69 4.72 -18.82
C LEU A 252 15.94 3.22 -18.98
N LEU A 253 14.90 2.39 -18.86
CA LEU A 253 14.99 0.94 -18.98
C LEU A 253 15.25 0.48 -20.44
N ALA A 254 14.88 1.27 -21.43
CA ALA A 254 15.15 0.97 -22.84
C ALA A 254 16.64 1.14 -23.21
N ASP A 255 17.37 2.00 -22.49
CA ASP A 255 18.80 2.26 -22.70
C ASP A 255 19.72 1.41 -21.79
N LEU A 256 19.22 0.31 -21.30
CA LEU A 256 19.85 -0.58 -20.31
C LEU A 256 21.21 -1.21 -20.65
N PRO A 257 21.74 -1.23 -21.88
CA PRO A 257 23.16 -1.58 -22.08
C PRO A 257 24.11 -0.65 -21.33
N ARG A 258 23.63 0.49 -20.84
CA ARG A 258 24.36 1.48 -20.04
C ARG A 258 23.87 1.59 -18.59
N ALA A 259 23.18 0.56 -18.07
CA ALA A 259 22.59 0.57 -16.72
C ALA A 259 23.61 0.81 -15.59
N ASP A 260 24.87 0.47 -15.80
CA ASP A 260 25.95 0.82 -14.87
C ASP A 260 26.06 2.34 -14.68
N ALA A 261 25.79 3.15 -15.71
CA ALA A 261 25.85 4.61 -15.64
C ALA A 261 24.64 5.25 -14.93
N VAL A 262 23.48 4.58 -14.92
CA VAL A 262 22.24 5.13 -14.35
C VAL A 262 22.16 4.98 -12.83
N CYS A 263 22.81 3.95 -12.30
CA CYS A 263 22.85 3.70 -10.86
C CYS A 263 23.97 4.44 -10.12
N ASP A 264 24.98 4.93 -10.82
CA ASP A 264 26.22 5.47 -10.21
C ASP A 264 26.03 6.75 -9.37
N GLY A 265 24.95 7.51 -9.57
CA GLY A 265 24.67 8.71 -8.78
C GLY A 265 23.65 8.52 -7.65
N ILE A 266 22.91 7.40 -7.62
CA ILE A 266 21.71 7.19 -6.77
C ILE A 266 21.80 5.92 -5.94
N THR A 267 22.72 5.02 -6.27
CA THR A 267 22.89 3.74 -5.56
C THR A 267 23.50 3.96 -4.17
N ARG A 268 22.84 3.44 -3.15
CA ARG A 268 23.31 3.47 -1.76
C ARG A 268 23.59 2.06 -1.29
N THR A 269 24.68 1.90 -0.58
CA THR A 269 24.98 0.65 0.12
C THR A 269 24.35 0.69 1.50
N LEU A 270 23.48 -0.25 1.80
CA LEU A 270 22.76 -0.36 3.05
C LEU A 270 23.17 -1.61 3.82
N GLY A 271 23.05 -1.55 5.15
CA GLY A 271 23.09 -2.76 5.96
C GLY A 271 21.91 -3.69 5.62
N HIS A 272 22.13 -4.99 5.77
CA HIS A 272 21.07 -5.96 5.51
C HIS A 272 19.92 -5.80 6.52
N PRO A 273 18.65 -5.77 6.10
CA PRO A 273 17.51 -5.75 7.03
C PRO A 273 17.56 -6.95 7.99
N SER A 274 17.06 -6.79 9.20
CA SER A 274 17.03 -7.83 10.23
C SER A 274 15.60 -8.14 10.69
N GLY A 275 15.39 -9.39 11.15
CA GLY A 275 14.10 -9.83 11.68
C GLY A 275 12.96 -9.82 10.66
N ASP A 276 11.76 -9.62 11.15
CA ASP A 276 10.51 -9.60 10.38
C ASP A 276 9.94 -8.17 10.18
N ALA A 277 10.65 -7.16 10.68
CA ALA A 277 10.24 -5.76 10.62
C ALA A 277 9.92 -5.30 9.18
N PRO A 278 9.01 -4.34 9.01
CA PRO A 278 8.75 -3.73 7.72
C PRO A 278 10.02 -3.16 7.07
N TRP A 279 10.21 -3.45 5.78
CA TRP A 279 11.33 -2.89 5.04
C TRP A 279 11.11 -1.42 4.71
N ASN A 280 12.13 -0.63 4.96
CA ASN A 280 12.20 0.76 4.56
C ASN A 280 13.62 1.06 4.09
N PHE A 281 13.83 1.02 2.77
CA PHE A 281 15.11 1.26 2.14
C PHE A 281 15.39 2.73 1.86
N ASP A 282 14.37 3.58 1.93
CA ASP A 282 14.45 5.03 1.65
C ASP A 282 15.15 5.82 2.79
N ALA A 283 15.98 5.13 3.50
CA ALA A 283 16.60 5.64 4.70
C ALA A 283 17.96 6.31 4.43
N GLY A 284 17.96 7.35 3.69
CA GLY A 284 19.07 8.32 3.76
C GLY A 284 19.12 9.04 5.11
N GLY A 285 19.36 8.30 6.20
CA GLY A 285 19.32 8.82 7.57
C GLY A 285 18.00 8.61 8.31
N LEU A 286 16.83 8.71 7.64
CA LEU A 286 15.52 8.62 8.28
C LEU A 286 15.26 7.31 9.03
N GLY A 287 15.75 6.16 8.54
CA GLY A 287 15.56 4.88 9.23
C GLY A 287 16.27 4.85 10.57
N GLY A 288 17.50 5.34 10.63
CA GLY A 288 18.25 5.50 11.87
C GLY A 288 17.63 6.54 12.79
N LEU A 289 17.24 7.68 12.25
CA LEU A 289 16.52 8.71 12.99
C LEU A 289 15.20 8.19 13.56
N TYR A 290 14.39 7.52 12.74
CA TYR A 290 13.14 6.92 13.19
C TYR A 290 13.34 6.00 14.38
N GLN A 291 14.33 5.11 14.32
CA GLN A 291 14.59 4.17 15.41
C GLN A 291 15.08 4.89 16.67
N ARG A 292 16.03 5.84 16.56
CA ARG A 292 16.49 6.64 17.71
C ARG A 292 15.34 7.38 18.38
N LEU A 293 14.44 8.00 17.60
CA LEU A 293 13.27 8.69 18.14
C LEU A 293 12.27 7.74 18.76
N LEU A 294 12.09 6.53 18.19
CA LEU A 294 11.23 5.50 18.74
C LEU A 294 11.75 5.00 20.10
N ASP A 295 13.06 4.77 20.21
CA ASP A 295 13.73 4.35 21.44
C ASP A 295 13.68 5.44 22.52
N ARG A 296 13.77 6.72 22.11
CA ARG A 296 13.74 7.90 23.01
C ARG A 296 12.33 8.21 23.53
N HIS A 297 11.31 8.06 22.70
CA HIS A 297 9.96 8.60 22.98
C HIS A 297 8.86 7.55 23.03
N GLY A 298 9.11 6.34 22.54
CA GLY A 298 8.05 5.39 22.24
C GLY A 298 7.24 5.78 21.00
N SER A 299 6.10 5.15 20.81
CA SER A 299 5.25 5.35 19.62
C SER A 299 3.94 6.05 19.97
N LEU A 300 3.26 6.59 18.94
CA LEU A 300 1.90 7.13 19.08
C LEU A 300 0.94 6.10 19.69
N GLY A 301 1.08 4.83 19.31
CA GLY A 301 0.28 3.74 19.87
C GLY A 301 0.54 3.44 21.34
N GLY A 302 1.69 3.85 21.87
CA GLY A 302 2.04 3.77 23.28
C GLY A 302 1.57 4.97 24.09
N PHE A 303 0.93 5.98 23.47
CA PHE A 303 0.43 7.16 24.20
C PHE A 303 -0.71 6.75 25.15
N PRO A 304 -0.64 7.13 26.44
CA PRO A 304 -1.61 6.70 27.45
C PRO A 304 -3.06 7.01 27.05
N GLY A 305 -3.91 6.01 27.03
CA GLY A 305 -5.33 6.13 26.72
C GLY A 305 -5.67 6.41 25.25
N LEU A 306 -4.68 6.63 24.36
CA LEU A 306 -4.95 6.91 22.96
C LEU A 306 -5.43 5.67 22.21
N SER A 307 -6.50 5.83 21.46
CA SER A 307 -7.00 4.82 20.54
C SER A 307 -7.25 5.42 19.16
N ILE A 308 -6.93 4.69 18.11
CA ILE A 308 -7.31 5.02 16.74
C ILE A 308 -8.49 4.14 16.34
N LYS A 309 -9.60 4.79 15.99
CA LYS A 309 -10.85 4.16 15.60
C LYS A 309 -11.21 4.54 14.17
N ASP A 310 -11.87 3.62 13.49
CA ASP A 310 -12.56 3.91 12.24
C ASP A 310 -13.93 4.53 12.52
N GLY A 311 -14.51 5.17 11.51
CA GLY A 311 -15.83 5.77 11.59
C GLY A 311 -16.96 4.75 11.55
N ILE A 312 -18.18 5.25 11.46
CA ILE A 312 -19.35 4.40 11.28
C ILE A 312 -19.39 3.78 9.89
N GLN A 313 -19.89 2.58 9.80
CA GLN A 313 -20.19 1.92 8.55
C GLN A 313 -21.70 1.88 8.35
N ALA A 314 -22.26 2.95 7.78
CA ALA A 314 -23.66 2.94 7.38
C ALA A 314 -23.89 1.85 6.31
N LEU A 315 -25.00 1.15 6.44
CA LEU A 315 -25.36 0.00 5.63
C LEU A 315 -25.31 0.27 4.13
N TRP A 316 -25.91 1.39 3.73
CA TRP A 316 -25.94 1.84 2.34
C TRP A 316 -26.05 3.36 2.28
N LYS A 317 -24.95 4.01 1.95
CA LYS A 317 -24.87 5.48 1.93
C LYS A 317 -25.97 6.14 1.09
N LYS A 318 -26.35 5.56 -0.05
CA LYS A 318 -27.43 6.11 -0.89
C LYS A 318 -28.78 6.18 -0.16
N ALA A 319 -29.04 5.26 0.76
CA ALA A 319 -30.28 5.22 1.51
C ALA A 319 -30.21 5.99 2.84
N TYR A 320 -29.03 5.96 3.51
CA TYR A 320 -28.89 6.47 4.87
C TYR A 320 -28.24 7.84 4.98
N HIS A 321 -27.54 8.33 3.94
CA HIS A 321 -26.92 9.66 3.92
C HIS A 321 -27.73 10.63 3.08
N PHE A 322 -28.09 11.77 3.70
CA PHE A 322 -28.91 12.82 3.12
C PHE A 322 -28.10 14.07 2.87
N ARG A 323 -28.37 14.73 1.75
CA ARG A 323 -27.75 15.99 1.32
C ARG A 323 -28.79 17.09 1.32
N ASP A 324 -28.32 18.33 1.27
CA ASP A 324 -29.15 19.54 1.19
C ASP A 324 -30.20 19.57 2.31
N VAL A 325 -29.76 19.18 3.51
CA VAL A 325 -30.66 19.05 4.66
C VAL A 325 -30.92 20.39 5.29
N VAL A 326 -32.19 20.76 5.33
CA VAL A 326 -32.71 21.95 6.00
C VAL A 326 -33.51 21.52 7.23
N PHE A 327 -33.17 22.08 8.38
CA PHE A 327 -33.86 21.83 9.64
C PHE A 327 -34.98 22.84 9.86
N SER A 328 -36.16 22.33 10.26
CA SER A 328 -37.33 23.15 10.60
C SER A 328 -38.01 22.57 11.86
N GLY A 329 -37.87 23.22 13.01
CA GLY A 329 -38.36 22.73 14.26
C GLY A 329 -37.80 21.36 14.64
N LYS A 330 -38.64 20.36 14.77
CA LYS A 330 -38.26 18.97 15.11
C LYS A 330 -37.96 18.10 13.87
N GLU A 331 -38.03 18.64 12.68
CA GLU A 331 -37.95 17.91 11.45
C GLU A 331 -36.77 18.39 10.57
N ALA A 332 -36.39 17.55 9.68
CA ALA A 332 -35.38 17.83 8.66
C ALA A 332 -35.89 17.38 7.28
N CYS A 333 -35.67 18.20 6.28
CA CYS A 333 -35.97 17.92 4.87
C CYS A 333 -34.67 17.93 4.07
N GLY A 334 -34.53 17.01 3.12
CA GLY A 334 -33.35 16.91 2.27
C GLY A 334 -33.56 15.92 1.13
N ALA A 335 -32.49 15.38 0.58
CA ALA A 335 -32.54 14.35 -0.44
C ALA A 335 -31.61 13.18 -0.13
N ASN A 336 -32.04 11.95 -0.42
CA ASN A 336 -31.18 10.77 -0.33
C ASN A 336 -30.32 10.61 -1.60
N GLY A 337 -29.41 9.64 -1.58
CA GLY A 337 -28.50 9.37 -2.72
C GLY A 337 -29.18 8.85 -4.00
N PHE A 338 -30.50 8.66 -4.01
CA PHE A 338 -31.33 8.35 -5.18
C PHE A 338 -32.06 9.58 -5.70
N GLY A 339 -31.82 10.77 -5.12
CA GLY A 339 -32.52 12.00 -5.45
C GLY A 339 -33.95 12.10 -4.92
N ARG A 340 -34.39 11.16 -4.09
CA ARG A 340 -35.71 11.23 -3.43
C ARG A 340 -35.69 12.25 -2.30
N ARG A 341 -36.69 13.11 -2.25
CA ARG A 341 -36.91 14.01 -1.11
C ARG A 341 -37.24 13.19 0.15
N ILE A 342 -36.65 13.60 1.25
CA ILE A 342 -36.87 12.99 2.58
C ILE A 342 -37.45 14.02 3.54
N ARG A 343 -38.20 13.52 4.52
CA ARG A 343 -38.63 14.26 5.70
C ARG A 343 -38.47 13.32 6.89
N ILE A 344 -37.65 13.70 7.85
CA ILE A 344 -37.25 12.82 8.97
C ILE A 344 -37.14 13.64 10.24
N GLU A 345 -37.40 13.03 11.38
CA GLU A 345 -37.18 13.64 12.67
C GLU A 345 -35.71 13.98 12.88
N LYS A 346 -35.43 15.24 13.29
CA LYS A 346 -34.09 15.77 13.51
C LYS A 346 -33.26 14.90 14.46
N ASP A 347 -33.90 14.36 15.50
CA ASP A 347 -33.26 13.59 16.57
C ASP A 347 -32.63 12.28 16.08
N LEU A 348 -33.07 11.76 14.92
CA LEU A 348 -32.48 10.59 14.28
C LEU A 348 -31.37 10.94 13.26
N LEU A 349 -31.02 12.20 13.10
CA LEU A 349 -29.97 12.60 12.18
C LEU A 349 -28.68 12.91 12.90
N ARG A 350 -27.57 12.43 12.35
CA ARG A 350 -26.20 12.74 12.79
C ARG A 350 -25.38 13.27 11.63
N GLY A 351 -24.62 14.32 11.88
CA GLY A 351 -23.71 14.87 10.89
C GLY A 351 -22.59 13.90 10.54
N VAL A 352 -22.30 13.71 9.26
CA VAL A 352 -21.25 12.82 8.76
C VAL A 352 -20.17 13.61 8.07
N VAL A 353 -18.91 13.30 8.36
CA VAL A 353 -17.74 13.92 7.76
C VAL A 353 -17.06 12.92 6.80
N TYR A 354 -16.82 13.35 5.57
CA TYR A 354 -16.04 12.64 4.57
C TYR A 354 -14.63 13.20 4.47
N ASN A 355 -13.72 12.46 3.82
CA ASN A 355 -12.37 12.96 3.49
C ASN A 355 -12.44 13.86 2.24
N ARG A 356 -12.89 15.09 2.40
CA ARG A 356 -12.92 16.08 1.32
C ARG A 356 -12.34 17.40 1.83
N GLU A 357 -11.45 17.99 1.00
CA GLU A 357 -10.88 19.32 1.26
C GLU A 357 -10.36 19.51 2.70
N PHE A 358 -9.67 18.48 3.20
CA PHE A 358 -9.09 18.55 4.54
C PHE A 358 -7.80 19.39 4.52
N TYR A 359 -7.70 20.27 5.52
CA TYR A 359 -6.48 20.98 5.86
C TYR A 359 -6.32 21.02 7.39
N PRO A 360 -5.09 21.25 7.92
CA PRO A 360 -4.86 21.28 9.34
C PRO A 360 -5.79 22.26 10.07
N PHE A 361 -6.33 21.87 11.21
CA PHE A 361 -7.22 22.70 12.06
C PHE A 361 -8.49 23.23 11.38
N LYS A 362 -8.94 22.59 10.30
CA LYS A 362 -10.20 22.92 9.63
C LYS A 362 -11.36 22.91 10.62
N ALA A 363 -12.18 23.94 10.62
CA ALA A 363 -13.49 23.85 11.28
C ALA A 363 -14.35 22.83 10.55
N VAL A 364 -14.69 21.75 11.23
CA VAL A 364 -15.38 20.60 10.60
C VAL A 364 -16.88 20.81 10.65
N THR A 365 -17.52 20.81 9.48
CA THR A 365 -18.96 20.81 9.29
C THR A 365 -19.40 19.49 8.65
N PRO A 366 -20.65 19.04 8.83
CA PRO A 366 -21.14 17.84 8.19
C PRO A 366 -21.15 17.98 6.65
N ASP A 367 -20.60 16.98 5.96
CA ASP A 367 -20.73 16.84 4.49
C ASP A 367 -22.07 16.24 4.09
N ALA A 368 -22.71 15.53 5.01
CA ALA A 368 -24.02 14.90 4.87
C ALA A 368 -24.63 14.63 6.25
N TRP A 369 -25.88 14.24 6.27
CA TRP A 369 -26.59 13.81 7.47
C TRP A 369 -26.98 12.34 7.35
N CYS A 370 -26.64 11.55 8.36
CA CYS A 370 -26.94 10.11 8.40
C CYS A 370 -28.19 9.84 9.22
N LEU A 371 -29.14 9.07 8.68
CA LEU A 371 -30.21 8.46 9.46
C LEU A 371 -29.59 7.44 10.43
N PHE A 372 -29.74 7.70 11.70
CA PHE A 372 -29.11 6.96 12.79
C PHE A 372 -30.18 6.37 13.71
N PRO A 373 -30.68 5.15 13.42
CA PRO A 373 -31.79 4.53 14.14
C PRO A 373 -31.36 3.93 15.50
N TYR A 374 -30.67 4.75 16.30
CA TYR A 374 -30.14 4.37 17.60
C TYR A 374 -30.37 5.48 18.61
N ARG A 375 -30.49 5.12 19.91
CA ARG A 375 -30.70 6.07 21.02
C ARG A 375 -29.73 5.84 22.17
N GLY A 376 -29.62 6.85 23.03
CA GLY A 376 -28.76 6.81 24.21
C GLY A 376 -27.27 6.93 23.92
N ALA A 377 -26.46 7.05 24.97
CA ALA A 377 -25.01 7.16 24.87
C ALA A 377 -24.35 5.84 24.40
N SER A 378 -24.97 4.70 24.70
CA SER A 378 -24.59 3.37 24.22
C SER A 378 -24.91 3.16 22.74
N ALA A 379 -25.71 4.04 22.14
CA ALA A 379 -26.23 3.90 20.78
C ALA A 379 -27.00 2.58 20.59
N ASP A 380 -27.96 2.32 21.45
CA ASP A 380 -28.81 1.14 21.37
C ASP A 380 -29.77 1.25 20.18
N ALA A 381 -29.88 0.17 19.42
CA ALA A 381 -30.76 0.13 18.27
C ALA A 381 -32.24 0.33 18.68
N ILE A 382 -32.94 1.23 18.02
CA ILE A 382 -34.38 1.42 18.21
C ILE A 382 -35.11 0.26 17.51
N ALA A 383 -35.98 -0.44 18.25
CA ALA A 383 -36.78 -1.50 17.66
C ALA A 383 -37.66 -0.94 16.53
N TYR A 384 -37.89 -1.75 15.49
CA TYR A 384 -38.63 -1.26 14.31
C TYR A 384 -40.09 -0.88 14.66
N SER A 385 -40.72 -1.58 15.63
CA SER A 385 -42.00 -1.21 16.18
C SER A 385 -42.00 0.17 16.83
N ASP A 386 -40.93 0.47 17.60
CA ASP A 386 -40.82 1.73 18.36
C ASP A 386 -40.59 2.94 17.45
N LEU A 387 -40.01 2.72 16.25
CA LEU A 387 -39.88 3.77 15.24
C LEU A 387 -41.25 4.26 14.76
N LYS A 388 -42.24 3.37 14.66
CA LYS A 388 -43.59 3.72 14.18
C LYS A 388 -44.26 4.74 15.11
N ASP A 389 -44.12 4.56 16.40
CA ASP A 389 -44.81 5.39 17.41
C ASP A 389 -43.97 6.63 17.77
N GLY A 390 -42.64 6.49 17.86
CA GLY A 390 -41.75 7.56 18.28
C GLY A 390 -41.22 8.44 17.14
N TYR A 391 -41.09 7.86 15.94
CA TYR A 391 -40.46 8.52 14.77
C TYR A 391 -41.18 8.18 13.46
N PRO A 392 -42.44 8.64 13.31
CA PRO A 392 -43.31 8.23 12.21
C PRO A 392 -42.78 8.65 10.83
N LEU A 393 -42.01 9.75 10.70
CA LEU A 393 -41.44 10.18 9.43
C LEU A 393 -40.30 9.26 9.02
N ALA A 394 -39.40 8.91 9.94
CA ALA A 394 -38.33 7.97 9.68
C ALA A 394 -38.86 6.57 9.38
N PHE A 395 -39.92 6.15 10.08
CA PHE A 395 -40.60 4.89 9.81
C PHE A 395 -41.17 4.86 8.38
N ALA A 396 -41.93 5.89 7.99
CA ALA A 396 -42.50 5.99 6.66
C ALA A 396 -41.42 5.99 5.58
N TYR A 397 -40.30 6.69 5.82
CA TYR A 397 -39.15 6.68 4.91
C TYR A 397 -38.55 5.28 4.77
N LEU A 398 -38.23 4.62 5.89
CA LEU A 398 -37.67 3.28 5.90
C LEU A 398 -38.58 2.26 5.21
N GLU A 399 -39.90 2.31 5.47
CA GLU A 399 -40.88 1.47 4.77
C GLU A 399 -40.83 1.70 3.24
N SER A 400 -40.77 2.97 2.80
CA SER A 400 -40.67 3.30 1.38
C SER A 400 -39.39 2.77 0.70
N MET A 401 -38.33 2.55 1.50
CA MET A 401 -37.03 2.06 1.05
C MET A 401 -36.81 0.57 1.34
N ARG A 402 -37.73 -0.09 2.04
CA ARG A 402 -37.58 -1.45 2.59
C ARG A 402 -37.09 -2.47 1.58
N GLU A 403 -37.78 -2.59 0.46
CA GLU A 403 -37.42 -3.53 -0.60
C GLU A 403 -36.04 -3.19 -1.21
N THR A 404 -35.75 -1.91 -1.38
CA THR A 404 -34.49 -1.40 -1.92
C THR A 404 -33.32 -1.70 -0.98
N ILE A 405 -33.52 -1.49 0.33
CA ILE A 405 -32.52 -1.79 1.35
C ILE A 405 -32.30 -3.30 1.47
N ARG A 406 -33.35 -4.10 1.53
CA ARG A 406 -33.27 -5.57 1.73
C ARG A 406 -32.68 -6.31 0.53
N ARG A 407 -32.75 -5.75 -0.69
CA ARG A 407 -32.07 -6.30 -1.87
C ARG A 407 -30.57 -6.08 -1.85
N ASN A 408 -30.07 -5.18 -1.04
CA ASN A 408 -28.63 -5.00 -0.89
C ASN A 408 -28.03 -6.17 -0.09
N VAL A 409 -27.02 -6.82 -0.65
CA VAL A 409 -26.35 -8.01 -0.09
C VAL A 409 -25.77 -7.74 1.32
N GLU A 410 -25.49 -6.49 1.65
CA GLU A 410 -24.97 -6.08 2.95
C GLU A 410 -26.06 -6.04 4.05
N CYS A 411 -27.35 -6.10 3.69
CA CYS A 411 -28.48 -6.05 4.62
C CYS A 411 -28.85 -7.44 5.13
N ARG A 412 -28.06 -7.99 6.05
CA ARG A 412 -28.26 -9.37 6.56
C ARG A 412 -29.02 -9.47 7.88
N ASN A 413 -29.51 -8.38 8.43
CA ASN A 413 -29.98 -8.35 9.82
C ASN A 413 -31.45 -8.82 10.02
N GLY A 414 -32.05 -9.57 9.10
CA GLY A 414 -33.40 -10.12 9.29
C GLY A 414 -34.43 -9.06 9.71
N GLU A 415 -34.94 -9.16 10.96
CA GLU A 415 -35.89 -8.19 11.54
C GLU A 415 -35.27 -6.83 11.83
N ARG A 416 -33.94 -6.78 12.05
CA ARG A 416 -33.17 -5.55 12.27
C ARG A 416 -32.63 -4.91 10.98
N TRP A 417 -33.26 -5.15 9.85
CA TRP A 417 -32.84 -4.70 8.53
C TRP A 417 -32.66 -3.17 8.41
N HIS A 418 -33.27 -2.39 9.29
CA HIS A 418 -33.20 -0.94 9.35
C HIS A 418 -31.98 -0.41 10.13
N THR A 419 -31.21 -1.28 10.78
CA THR A 419 -29.99 -0.92 11.52
C THR A 419 -28.74 -1.18 10.68
N PHE A 420 -27.58 -0.72 11.13
CA PHE A 420 -26.32 -0.92 10.41
C PHE A 420 -25.83 -2.37 10.57
N THR A 421 -25.23 -2.92 9.52
CA THR A 421 -24.71 -4.31 9.54
C THR A 421 -23.56 -4.49 10.52
N ARG A 422 -22.78 -3.43 10.75
CA ARG A 422 -21.66 -3.41 11.69
C ARG A 422 -21.89 -2.31 12.70
N GLU A 423 -22.32 -2.73 13.89
CA GLU A 423 -22.60 -1.83 15.01
C GLU A 423 -21.35 -1.65 15.87
N HIS A 424 -20.36 -0.90 15.38
CA HIS A 424 -19.16 -0.58 16.14
C HIS A 424 -18.92 0.93 16.18
N ASN A 425 -18.33 1.39 17.26
CA ASN A 425 -17.98 2.80 17.51
C ASN A 425 -19.17 3.77 17.52
N HIS A 426 -20.41 3.31 17.55
CA HIS A 426 -21.61 4.15 17.48
C HIS A 426 -21.70 5.17 18.63
N GLY A 427 -21.32 4.80 19.85
CA GLY A 427 -21.35 5.71 21.02
C GLY A 427 -20.30 6.81 21.00
N LEU A 428 -19.33 6.75 20.07
CA LEU A 428 -18.21 7.69 20.07
C LEU A 428 -18.49 9.03 19.37
N TYR A 429 -19.70 9.25 18.86
CA TYR A 429 -20.03 10.54 18.25
C TYR A 429 -20.06 11.69 19.26
N HIS A 430 -20.33 11.42 20.54
CA HIS A 430 -20.26 12.38 21.64
C HIS A 430 -18.87 12.57 22.25
N ALA A 431 -17.89 11.78 21.84
CA ALA A 431 -16.54 11.89 22.36
C ALA A 431 -15.75 12.98 21.64
N ASP A 432 -14.91 13.69 22.38
CA ASP A 432 -13.86 14.52 21.81
C ASP A 432 -12.94 13.66 20.97
N LYS A 433 -12.56 14.16 19.80
CA LYS A 433 -11.76 13.39 18.86
C LYS A 433 -10.85 14.27 17.99
N ILE A 434 -9.77 13.67 17.52
CA ILE A 434 -8.92 14.26 16.48
C ILE A 434 -9.20 13.48 15.20
N ILE A 435 -9.58 14.19 14.15
CA ILE A 435 -9.83 13.62 12.84
C ILE A 435 -8.53 13.62 12.03
N VAL A 436 -8.23 12.47 11.40
CA VAL A 436 -7.08 12.27 10.50
C VAL A 436 -7.55 11.61 9.21
N PRO A 437 -7.40 12.24 8.04
CA PRO A 437 -7.71 11.62 6.76
C PRO A 437 -6.89 10.35 6.53
N MET A 438 -7.55 9.28 6.03
CA MET A 438 -6.85 8.03 5.70
C MET A 438 -5.91 8.18 4.50
N THR A 439 -6.19 9.12 3.61
CA THR A 439 -5.37 9.37 2.41
C THR A 439 -5.13 10.86 2.28
N ALA A 440 -3.86 11.27 2.31
CA ALA A 440 -3.42 12.65 2.16
C ALA A 440 -1.98 12.68 1.65
N ARG A 441 -1.51 13.84 1.17
CA ARG A 441 -0.10 14.02 0.76
C ARG A 441 0.85 14.14 1.95
N ASP A 442 0.37 14.73 3.03
CA ASP A 442 1.03 14.85 4.33
C ASP A 442 0.04 14.55 5.44
N THR A 443 0.49 14.30 6.65
CA THR A 443 -0.43 14.13 7.78
C THR A 443 -1.19 15.41 8.06
N ILE A 444 -2.50 15.26 8.30
CA ILE A 444 -3.44 16.34 8.59
C ILE A 444 -4.27 15.91 9.80
N ALA A 445 -4.45 16.80 10.74
CA ALA A 445 -5.25 16.55 11.93
C ALA A 445 -6.06 17.78 12.33
N THR A 446 -7.28 17.55 12.81
CA THR A 446 -8.08 18.60 13.42
C THR A 446 -8.83 18.08 14.63
N TYR A 447 -8.89 18.88 15.70
CA TYR A 447 -9.69 18.57 16.88
C TYR A 447 -11.16 18.88 16.61
N VAL A 448 -12.04 18.01 17.07
CA VAL A 448 -13.50 18.16 17.01
C VAL A 448 -14.09 17.84 18.37
N SER A 449 -14.81 18.80 18.94
CA SER A 449 -15.55 18.60 20.21
C SER A 449 -16.66 17.56 20.03
N GLY A 450 -16.85 16.75 21.04
CA GLY A 450 -17.93 15.79 21.13
C GLY A 450 -19.32 16.44 21.12
N GLU A 451 -19.44 17.70 21.55
CA GLU A 451 -20.68 18.48 21.50
C GLU A 451 -21.21 18.65 20.08
N ASN A 452 -20.34 18.62 19.06
CA ASN A 452 -20.74 18.72 17.66
C ASN A 452 -21.49 17.47 17.16
N GLY A 453 -21.47 16.35 17.89
CA GLY A 453 -22.17 15.13 17.55
C GLY A 453 -21.85 14.55 16.15
N LEU A 454 -20.61 14.72 15.69
CA LEU A 454 -20.22 14.35 14.33
C LEU A 454 -19.73 12.90 14.24
N TYR A 455 -20.15 12.20 13.20
CA TYR A 455 -19.63 10.92 12.78
C TYR A 455 -18.58 11.05 11.67
N MET A 456 -17.65 10.12 11.68
CA MET A 456 -16.67 9.97 10.61
C MET A 456 -17.10 8.82 9.71
N ASP A 457 -17.00 9.01 8.39
CA ASP A 457 -17.17 7.93 7.42
C ASP A 457 -15.99 6.97 7.48
N ASN A 458 -16.23 5.69 7.74
CA ASN A 458 -15.18 4.72 8.03
C ASN A 458 -14.22 4.42 6.88
N ALA A 459 -14.59 4.75 5.66
CA ALA A 459 -13.76 4.47 4.48
C ALA A 459 -12.68 5.54 4.24
N ASN A 460 -12.78 6.71 4.89
CA ASN A 460 -12.02 7.89 4.49
C ASN A 460 -11.28 8.58 5.63
N VAL A 461 -11.73 8.39 6.87
CA VAL A 461 -11.26 9.18 8.02
C VAL A 461 -11.06 8.30 9.24
N TRP A 462 -9.92 8.45 9.91
CA TRP A 462 -9.69 7.95 11.26
C TRP A 462 -10.03 9.01 12.29
N PHE A 463 -10.36 8.58 13.49
CA PHE A 463 -10.34 9.47 14.62
C PHE A 463 -9.50 8.90 15.78
N LEU A 464 -8.72 9.79 16.38
CA LEU A 464 -7.95 9.51 17.56
C LEU A 464 -8.80 9.96 18.75
N SER A 465 -8.94 9.10 19.74
CA SER A 465 -9.68 9.38 20.98
C SER A 465 -8.76 9.13 22.18
N ILE A 466 -8.80 10.05 23.14
CA ILE A 466 -8.10 9.96 24.42
C ILE A 466 -9.17 10.18 25.50
N PRO A 467 -9.84 9.11 25.99
CA PRO A 467 -10.88 9.24 27.00
C PRO A 467 -10.37 9.98 28.25
N GLY A 468 -11.08 11.02 28.68
CA GLY A 468 -10.69 11.87 29.81
C GLY A 468 -9.54 12.86 29.52
N GLY A 469 -9.03 12.90 28.28
CA GLY A 469 -8.06 13.91 27.86
C GLY A 469 -8.68 15.30 27.79
N SER A 470 -7.93 16.33 28.22
CA SER A 470 -8.39 17.71 28.09
C SER A 470 -8.42 18.18 26.63
N MET A 471 -9.18 19.23 26.36
CA MET A 471 -9.20 19.88 25.04
C MET A 471 -7.80 20.36 24.63
N GLU A 472 -7.03 20.90 25.59
CA GLU A 472 -5.67 21.35 25.37
C GLU A 472 -4.76 20.20 24.94
N LEU A 473 -4.86 19.05 25.61
CA LEU A 473 -4.12 17.84 25.23
C LEU A 473 -4.49 17.38 23.82
N MET A 474 -5.78 17.33 23.49
CA MET A 474 -6.24 16.93 22.16
C MET A 474 -5.74 17.87 21.05
N LYS A 475 -5.80 19.19 21.29
CA LYS A 475 -5.26 20.19 20.36
C LYS A 475 -3.74 20.09 20.22
N ALA A 476 -3.02 19.80 21.31
CA ALA A 476 -1.58 19.60 21.29
C ALA A 476 -1.17 18.35 20.48
N VAL A 477 -1.89 17.24 20.67
CA VAL A 477 -1.69 16.03 19.83
C VAL A 477 -1.97 16.34 18.36
N ALA A 478 -3.04 17.07 18.05
CA ALA A 478 -3.34 17.48 16.67
C ALA A 478 -2.22 18.36 16.07
N LEU A 479 -1.61 19.26 16.86
CA LEU A 479 -0.48 20.08 16.41
C LEU A 479 0.72 19.20 16.05
N ILE A 480 1.08 18.25 16.89
CA ILE A 480 2.20 17.33 16.64
C ILE A 480 1.94 16.51 15.38
N VAL A 481 0.73 15.96 15.21
CA VAL A 481 0.36 15.21 14.00
C VAL A 481 0.45 16.07 12.72
N ASN A 482 0.17 17.38 12.82
CA ASN A 482 0.29 18.35 11.73
C ASN A 482 1.73 18.83 11.47
N SER A 483 2.68 18.51 12.35
CA SER A 483 4.07 18.98 12.23
C SER A 483 4.81 18.33 11.06
N THR A 484 5.86 18.99 10.61
CA THR A 484 6.76 18.46 9.60
C THR A 484 7.45 17.18 10.08
N VAL A 485 7.92 17.16 11.34
CA VAL A 485 8.56 15.98 11.95
C VAL A 485 7.66 14.75 11.88
N PHE A 486 6.44 14.86 12.42
CA PHE A 486 5.51 13.73 12.43
C PHE A 486 5.12 13.29 11.02
N SER A 487 4.88 14.25 10.10
CA SER A 487 4.53 13.94 8.71
C SER A 487 5.65 13.17 8.00
N VAL A 488 6.90 13.58 8.13
CA VAL A 488 8.07 12.92 7.56
C VAL A 488 8.21 11.49 8.10
N LEU A 489 8.13 11.33 9.44
CA LEU A 489 8.21 10.03 10.09
C LEU A 489 7.05 9.11 9.68
N ALA A 490 5.83 9.63 9.60
CA ALA A 490 4.66 8.84 9.18
C ALA A 490 4.76 8.40 7.70
N LYS A 491 5.16 9.30 6.79
CA LYS A 491 5.37 8.99 5.37
C LYS A 491 6.42 7.90 5.16
N SER A 492 7.46 7.88 5.98
CA SER A 492 8.51 6.84 5.88
C SER A 492 7.95 5.40 6.09
N ARG A 493 6.79 5.26 6.72
CA ARG A 493 6.11 3.97 6.98
C ARG A 493 4.83 3.78 6.18
N ALA A 494 4.18 4.85 5.74
CA ALA A 494 2.92 4.81 5.02
C ALA A 494 3.08 4.23 3.60
N ASN A 495 1.98 3.69 3.06
CA ASN A 495 1.95 3.26 1.66
C ASN A 495 1.77 4.47 0.74
N PRO A 496 2.71 4.74 -0.16
CA PRO A 496 2.53 5.77 -1.19
C PRO A 496 1.35 5.43 -2.11
N GLN A 497 0.70 6.46 -2.61
CA GLN A 497 -0.40 6.40 -3.56
C GLN A 497 -0.10 7.34 -4.74
N SER A 498 -0.79 7.17 -5.88
CA SER A 498 -0.62 8.06 -7.03
C SER A 498 -0.82 9.54 -6.68
N GLY A 499 -0.15 10.44 -7.40
CA GLY A 499 -0.24 11.89 -7.19
C GLY A 499 0.41 12.40 -5.90
N GLY A 500 1.39 11.66 -5.35
CA GLY A 500 2.11 12.03 -4.13
C GLY A 500 1.30 11.86 -2.84
N TYR A 501 0.19 11.13 -2.89
CA TYR A 501 -0.60 10.79 -1.72
C TYR A 501 0.00 9.61 -0.96
N TYR A 502 -0.30 9.52 0.33
CA TYR A 502 0.04 8.40 1.21
C TYR A 502 -1.20 7.88 1.90
N LYS A 503 -1.24 6.57 2.14
CA LYS A 503 -2.32 5.95 2.90
C LYS A 503 -1.88 5.76 4.35
N PHE A 504 -2.37 6.63 5.24
CA PHE A 504 -2.10 6.65 6.67
C PHE A 504 -3.02 5.71 7.44
N ASN A 505 -2.93 4.40 7.18
CA ASN A 505 -3.71 3.43 7.93
C ASN A 505 -3.23 3.34 9.39
N LYS A 506 -4.11 2.90 10.30
CA LYS A 506 -3.81 2.70 11.72
C LYS A 506 -2.48 1.97 11.95
N GLN A 507 -2.22 0.89 11.20
CA GLN A 507 -0.97 0.12 11.29
C GLN A 507 0.29 0.92 10.96
N PHE A 508 0.18 2.04 10.24
CA PHE A 508 1.31 2.92 9.89
C PHE A 508 1.42 4.13 10.82
N LEU A 509 0.30 4.58 11.40
CA LEU A 509 0.29 5.70 12.34
C LEU A 509 0.71 5.28 13.75
N MET A 510 0.19 4.13 14.22
CA MET A 510 0.47 3.65 15.59
C MET A 510 1.96 3.49 15.91
N PRO A 511 2.81 3.00 15.01
CA PRO A 511 4.25 2.85 15.28
C PRO A 511 5.05 4.13 15.22
N VAL A 512 4.50 5.27 14.73
CA VAL A 512 5.26 6.52 14.56
C VAL A 512 5.80 7.01 15.91
N PRO A 513 7.11 7.35 16.01
CA PRO A 513 7.68 7.95 17.21
C PRO A 513 6.87 9.16 17.68
N PHE A 514 6.54 9.20 18.97
CA PHE A 514 5.69 10.25 19.52
C PHE A 514 6.14 10.64 20.92
N PRO A 515 6.35 11.95 21.23
CA PRO A 515 6.94 12.42 22.48
C PRO A 515 5.92 12.36 23.65
N SER A 516 5.43 11.17 23.95
CA SER A 516 4.32 10.91 24.88
C SER A 516 4.60 11.42 26.30
N ALA A 517 5.77 11.09 26.84
CA ALA A 517 6.11 11.48 28.23
C ALA A 517 6.29 13.01 28.37
N ALA A 518 6.91 13.65 27.36
CA ALA A 518 7.14 15.09 27.37
C ALA A 518 5.83 15.89 27.26
N LEU A 519 4.81 15.33 26.62
CA LEU A 519 3.49 15.95 26.44
C LEU A 519 2.53 15.64 27.56
N PHE A 520 2.35 14.35 27.91
CA PHE A 520 1.28 13.90 28.82
C PHE A 520 1.45 14.46 30.23
N GLY A 521 2.68 14.47 30.76
CA GLY A 521 2.99 14.97 32.10
C GLY A 521 3.17 16.49 32.22
N ASN A 522 2.93 17.26 31.15
CA ASN A 522 3.28 18.70 31.12
C ASN A 522 2.13 19.59 30.64
N PRO A 523 1.22 20.02 31.56
CA PRO A 523 0.09 20.90 31.22
C PRO A 523 0.51 22.22 30.55
N SER A 524 1.67 22.78 30.89
CA SER A 524 2.14 24.03 30.28
C SER A 524 2.49 23.86 28.80
N VAL A 525 3.07 22.72 28.42
CA VAL A 525 3.31 22.36 27.01
C VAL A 525 1.98 22.16 26.29
N GLN A 526 1.03 21.46 26.92
CA GLN A 526 -0.30 21.24 26.34
C GLN A 526 -1.00 22.56 26.03
N SER A 527 -1.04 23.49 27.01
CA SER A 527 -1.65 24.80 26.83
C SER A 527 -0.94 25.64 25.77
N ARG A 528 0.39 25.66 25.75
CA ARG A 528 1.16 26.36 24.70
C ARG A 528 0.85 25.83 23.31
N PHE A 529 0.77 24.51 23.14
CA PHE A 529 0.50 23.88 21.85
C PHE A 529 -0.96 24.09 21.43
N ALA A 530 -1.90 24.09 22.37
CA ALA A 530 -3.29 24.43 22.10
C ALA A 530 -3.45 25.87 21.59
N VAL A 531 -2.76 26.83 22.22
CA VAL A 531 -2.73 28.24 21.78
C VAL A 531 -2.16 28.37 20.37
N LEU A 532 -1.07 27.65 20.04
CA LEU A 532 -0.51 27.63 18.69
C LEU A 532 -1.49 27.05 17.68
N SER A 533 -2.18 25.95 18.03
CA SER A 533 -3.21 25.33 17.20
C SER A 533 -4.35 26.30 16.87
N ASP A 534 -4.87 26.98 17.88
CA ASP A 534 -5.96 27.95 17.73
C ASP A 534 -5.53 29.16 16.90
N ARG A 535 -4.29 29.68 17.14
CA ARG A 535 -3.72 30.77 16.36
C ARG A 535 -3.58 30.41 14.88
N ILE A 536 -3.08 29.23 14.57
CA ILE A 536 -2.95 28.76 13.19
C ILE A 536 -4.31 28.60 12.56
N GLY A 537 -5.26 27.95 13.25
CA GLY A 537 -6.63 27.78 12.75
C GLY A 537 -7.35 29.10 12.48
N ASN A 538 -7.13 30.13 13.32
CA ASN A 538 -7.66 31.47 13.10
C ASN A 538 -7.05 32.12 11.86
N LEU A 539 -5.72 32.10 11.73
CA LEU A 539 -5.02 32.67 10.58
C LEU A 539 -5.39 31.96 9.26
N GLN A 540 -5.68 30.66 9.30
CA GLN A 540 -6.17 29.94 8.12
C GLN A 540 -7.57 30.42 7.71
N ARG A 541 -8.48 30.61 8.66
CA ARG A 541 -9.81 31.21 8.39
C ARG A 541 -9.67 32.61 7.80
N ASP A 542 -8.81 33.43 8.41
CA ASP A 542 -8.55 34.77 7.89
C ASP A 542 -8.00 34.73 6.46
N PHE A 543 -7.09 33.81 6.17
CA PHE A 543 -6.52 33.64 4.81
C PHE A 543 -7.57 33.25 3.78
N ILE A 544 -8.51 32.36 4.14
CA ILE A 544 -9.58 31.89 3.24
C ILE A 544 -10.55 33.02 2.92
N VAL A 545 -10.90 33.86 3.89
CA VAL A 545 -11.94 34.88 3.73
C VAL A 545 -11.39 36.28 3.41
N CYS A 546 -10.06 36.49 3.48
CA CYS A 546 -9.50 37.81 3.26
C CYS A 546 -9.55 38.26 1.80
N ARG A 547 -9.67 39.56 1.58
CA ARG A 547 -9.57 40.15 0.24
C ARG A 547 -8.19 39.88 -0.38
N PRO A 548 -8.10 39.71 -1.71
CA PRO A 548 -6.83 39.40 -2.40
C PRO A 548 -5.66 40.33 -2.00
N VAL A 549 -5.93 41.60 -1.80
CA VAL A 549 -4.92 42.64 -1.41
C VAL A 549 -4.26 42.37 -0.05
N HIS A 550 -4.92 41.62 0.84
CA HIS A 550 -4.39 41.32 2.18
C HIS A 550 -3.84 39.88 2.26
N ARG A 551 -3.98 39.08 1.21
CA ARG A 551 -3.68 37.64 1.22
C ARG A 551 -2.20 37.38 1.54
N ASP A 552 -1.30 38.12 0.95
CA ASP A 552 0.16 37.97 1.18
C ASP A 552 0.55 38.25 2.63
N LEU A 553 -0.03 39.28 3.26
CA LEU A 553 0.23 39.60 4.64
C LEU A 553 -0.26 38.49 5.58
N VAL A 554 -1.46 37.95 5.33
CA VAL A 554 -2.00 36.86 6.13
C VAL A 554 -1.19 35.59 5.90
N ALA A 555 -0.78 35.31 4.65
CA ALA A 555 0.09 34.17 4.31
C ALA A 555 1.41 34.22 5.09
N GLN A 556 2.10 35.35 5.11
CA GLN A 556 3.35 35.53 5.86
C GLN A 556 3.17 35.31 7.38
N ARG A 557 2.05 35.80 7.95
CA ARG A 557 1.72 35.55 9.36
C ARG A 557 1.46 34.07 9.64
N LEU A 558 0.75 33.42 8.74
CA LEU A 558 0.45 32.00 8.84
C LEU A 558 1.71 31.13 8.72
N GLU A 559 2.59 31.42 7.77
CA GLU A 559 3.87 30.73 7.62
C GLU A 559 4.79 30.93 8.85
N ARG A 560 4.80 32.15 9.42
CA ARG A 560 5.53 32.40 10.66
C ARG A 560 4.99 31.57 11.82
N ALA A 561 3.66 31.49 11.95
CA ALA A 561 3.03 30.68 12.99
C ALA A 561 3.33 29.18 12.83
N TRP A 562 3.38 28.70 11.60
CA TRP A 562 3.76 27.32 11.31
C TRP A 562 5.24 27.04 11.62
N ARG A 563 6.15 27.95 11.28
CA ARG A 563 7.57 27.80 11.64
C ARG A 563 7.77 27.76 13.14
N GLU A 564 7.04 28.62 13.89
CA GLU A 564 7.05 28.59 15.35
C GLU A 564 6.54 27.26 15.91
N ALA A 565 5.47 26.72 15.34
CA ALA A 565 4.90 25.44 15.73
C ALA A 565 5.83 24.25 15.41
N ASP A 566 6.40 24.19 14.20
CA ASP A 566 7.35 23.13 13.83
C ASP A 566 8.58 23.16 14.74
N LYS A 567 9.15 24.34 15.00
CA LYS A 567 10.28 24.48 15.92
C LYS A 567 9.92 24.01 17.34
N ALA A 568 8.74 24.37 17.84
CA ALA A 568 8.31 23.93 19.16
C ALA A 568 8.15 22.40 19.24
N VAL A 569 7.70 21.77 18.15
CA VAL A 569 7.61 20.30 18.06
C VAL A 569 8.98 19.66 17.93
N GLU A 570 9.89 20.21 17.14
CA GLU A 570 11.28 19.76 17.05
C GLU A 570 11.99 19.79 18.42
N ASP A 571 11.80 20.88 19.16
CA ASP A 571 12.31 21.02 20.53
C ASP A 571 11.70 19.96 21.46
N LEU A 572 10.39 19.65 21.32
CA LEU A 572 9.72 18.62 22.10
C LEU A 572 10.27 17.22 21.78
N TYR A 573 10.62 16.93 20.52
CA TYR A 573 11.31 15.69 20.14
C TYR A 573 12.79 15.68 20.55
N GLY A 574 13.34 16.82 20.99
CA GLY A 574 14.75 16.97 21.34
C GLY A 574 15.67 16.68 20.15
N LEU A 575 15.31 17.17 18.96
CA LEU A 575 16.13 16.98 17.75
C LEU A 575 17.41 17.80 17.83
N ASP A 576 18.54 17.17 17.54
CA ASP A 576 19.81 17.85 17.32
C ASP A 576 19.88 18.50 15.93
N ALA A 577 20.97 19.22 15.63
CA ALA A 577 21.12 19.94 14.36
C ALA A 577 21.15 19.00 13.15
N ALA A 578 21.76 17.83 13.26
CA ALA A 578 21.84 16.85 12.18
C ALA A 578 20.46 16.21 11.93
N GLU A 579 19.73 15.89 12.99
CA GLU A 579 18.37 15.33 12.93
C GLU A 579 17.39 16.34 12.31
N ARG A 580 17.50 17.63 12.62
CA ARG A 580 16.71 18.70 11.98
C ARG A 580 17.00 18.79 10.49
N THR A 581 18.27 18.81 10.10
CA THR A 581 18.67 18.83 8.68
C THR A 581 18.10 17.63 7.93
N GLU A 582 18.07 16.44 8.54
CA GLU A 582 17.50 15.25 7.94
C GLU A 582 15.98 15.36 7.73
N ILE A 583 15.24 15.91 8.70
CA ILE A 583 13.80 16.18 8.57
C ILE A 583 13.53 17.24 7.50
N GLU A 584 14.30 18.34 7.49
CA GLU A 584 14.16 19.42 6.52
C GLU A 584 14.43 18.95 5.08
N ARG A 585 15.44 18.10 4.89
CA ARG A 585 15.79 17.53 3.58
C ARG A 585 14.64 16.76 2.93
N VAL A 586 13.85 16.06 3.73
CA VAL A 586 12.67 15.34 3.24
C VAL A 586 11.47 16.26 3.14
N GLY A 587 11.25 17.07 4.16
CA GLY A 587 10.23 18.09 4.22
C GLY A 587 8.79 17.58 4.03
N ARG A 588 7.89 18.50 3.83
CA ARG A 588 6.50 18.21 3.45
C ARG A 588 6.36 18.07 1.93
N THR A 589 5.46 17.22 1.49
CA THR A 589 5.15 17.05 0.07
C THR A 589 4.41 18.26 -0.51
N VAL A 590 3.61 18.95 0.33
CA VAL A 590 2.78 20.08 -0.09
C VAL A 590 2.94 21.22 0.88
N SER A 591 3.07 22.45 0.37
CA SER A 591 2.97 23.66 1.20
C SER A 591 1.64 23.69 1.94
N ARG A 592 1.66 24.09 3.20
CA ARG A 592 0.43 24.21 4.00
C ARG A 592 -0.53 25.25 3.47
N LEU A 593 -0.03 26.26 2.75
CA LEU A 593 -0.86 27.25 2.05
C LEU A 593 -1.61 26.63 0.85
N ASP A 594 -0.97 25.69 0.15
CA ASP A 594 -1.58 25.01 -0.99
C ASP A 594 -2.65 23.98 -0.59
N LEU A 595 -2.75 23.65 0.68
CA LEU A 595 -3.83 22.82 1.23
C LEU A 595 -5.12 23.63 1.49
N LEU A 596 -5.02 24.96 1.54
CA LEU A 596 -6.18 25.82 1.81
C LEU A 596 -7.00 26.02 0.55
N PRO A 597 -8.35 26.14 0.66
CA PRO A 597 -9.21 26.44 -0.47
C PRO A 597 -8.78 27.74 -1.14
N ARG A 598 -8.70 27.72 -2.46
CA ARG A 598 -8.56 28.92 -3.30
C ARG A 598 -9.95 29.22 -3.86
N GLU A 599 -10.56 30.32 -3.48
CA GLU A 599 -11.78 30.81 -4.14
C GLU A 599 -11.50 31.19 -5.58
#